data_06a079a7dc297a19d11e80fc5087f6c3
#
_entry.id   06a079a7dc297a19d11e80fc5087f6c3
#
_cell.length_a   1.000
_cell.length_b   1.000
_cell.length_c   1.000
_cell.angle_alpha   90.00
_cell.angle_beta   90.00
_cell.angle_gamma   90.00
#
_symmetry.space_group_name_H-M   'P 1'
#
loop_
_entity.id
_entity.type
_entity.pdbx_description
1 polymer ?
#
loop_
_entity_poly.entity_id
_entity_poly.type
_entity_poly.pdbx_seq_one_letter_code
_entity_poly.pdbx_strand_id
1 'polypeptide(L)'
;HDQEEALEISDQIVVMNHGKVEQVGSGAKLYEEPDNAFVTEFLGEVNRFEGYIERGELVLGTYHYQPLPPQEKWHEGTATAYIRPHEFNISRDSEGAMLQADIHHISVLGPIVRVSLYDKSGQDIEVMIPHQHHLANQFVVGERVYLTPSNISVFTQKDMVDYVI
;
A
#
# COMPACT_ATOMS: atom_id res chain seq x y z
N HIS A 1 7.05 17.84 -1.68
CA HIS A 1 5.93 18.56 -2.33
C HIS A 1 6.15 18.79 -3.81
N ASP A 2 7.37 18.80 -4.28
CA ASP A 2 7.67 18.93 -5.72
C ASP A 2 7.12 17.75 -6.54
N GLN A 3 7.00 16.57 -5.93
CA GLN A 3 6.43 15.37 -6.57
C GLN A 3 4.93 15.49 -6.81
N GLU A 4 4.18 16.03 -5.86
CA GLU A 4 2.73 16.21 -6.01
C GLU A 4 2.43 17.23 -7.10
N GLU A 5 3.18 18.32 -7.14
CA GLU A 5 3.07 19.35 -8.19
C GLU A 5 3.40 18.76 -9.58
N ALA A 6 4.48 17.96 -9.67
CA ALA A 6 4.83 17.29 -10.92
C ALA A 6 3.75 16.33 -11.41
N LEU A 7 3.15 15.55 -10.48
CA LEU A 7 2.04 14.62 -10.80
C LEU A 7 0.80 15.36 -11.33
N GLU A 8 0.53 16.58 -10.83
CA GLU A 8 -0.67 17.34 -11.18
C GLU A 8 -0.55 18.05 -12.53
N ILE A 9 0.63 18.65 -12.83
CA ILE A 9 0.76 19.59 -13.96
C ILE A 9 1.51 19.05 -15.18
N SER A 10 2.16 17.88 -15.06
CA SER A 10 3.02 17.37 -16.13
C SER A 10 2.32 16.31 -16.98
N ASP A 11 2.42 16.44 -18.31
CA ASP A 11 1.94 15.42 -19.26
C ASP A 11 2.80 14.13 -19.18
N GLN A 12 4.11 14.29 -18.90
CA GLN A 12 5.05 13.20 -18.77
C GLN A 12 6.06 13.49 -17.68
N ILE A 13 6.32 12.47 -16.86
CA ILE A 13 7.24 12.53 -15.74
C ILE A 13 8.33 11.46 -15.93
N VAL A 14 9.55 11.84 -15.62
CA VAL A 14 10.70 10.92 -15.58
C VAL A 14 11.17 10.81 -14.14
N VAL A 15 11.00 9.63 -13.55
CA VAL A 15 11.56 9.32 -12.21
C VAL A 15 12.97 8.83 -12.37
N MET A 16 13.90 9.47 -11.67
CA MET A 16 15.32 9.14 -11.71
C MET A 16 15.87 8.82 -10.32
N ASN A 17 16.80 7.88 -10.26
CA ASN A 17 17.49 7.49 -9.05
C ASN A 17 18.96 7.21 -9.36
N HIS A 18 19.90 7.79 -8.60
CA HIS A 18 21.33 7.63 -8.80
C HIS A 18 21.81 7.80 -10.25
N GLY A 19 21.20 8.72 -11.01
CA GLY A 19 21.53 9.00 -12.41
C GLY A 19 20.95 8.02 -13.44
N LYS A 20 20.12 7.06 -12.99
CA LYS A 20 19.39 6.12 -13.85
C LYS A 20 17.92 6.51 -13.92
N VAL A 21 17.28 6.28 -15.07
CA VAL A 21 15.83 6.41 -15.22
C VAL A 21 15.17 5.17 -14.64
N GLU A 22 14.30 5.36 -13.66
CA GLU A 22 13.53 4.28 -13.01
C GLU A 22 12.23 4.00 -13.76
N GLN A 23 11.50 5.06 -14.10
CA GLN A 23 10.25 4.95 -14.85
C GLN A 23 9.92 6.25 -15.58
N VAL A 24 9.21 6.14 -16.70
CA VAL A 24 8.69 7.28 -17.48
C VAL A 24 7.22 7.06 -17.80
N GLY A 25 6.40 8.07 -17.60
CA GLY A 25 4.97 7.99 -17.90
C GLY A 25 4.18 9.21 -17.44
N SER A 26 2.86 9.16 -17.61
CA SER A 26 1.98 10.14 -17.00
C SER A 26 1.95 10.00 -15.48
N GLY A 27 1.56 11.05 -14.78
CA GLY A 27 1.43 11.02 -13.31
C GLY A 27 0.55 9.87 -12.83
N ALA A 28 -0.60 9.67 -13.47
CA ALA A 28 -1.51 8.57 -13.15
C ALA A 28 -0.84 7.21 -13.31
N LYS A 29 -0.16 6.97 -14.45
CA LYS A 29 0.53 5.70 -14.69
C LYS A 29 1.63 5.41 -13.68
N LEU A 30 2.45 6.41 -13.35
CA LEU A 30 3.53 6.23 -12.36
C LEU A 30 2.98 5.94 -10.96
N TYR A 31 1.84 6.52 -10.63
CA TYR A 31 1.22 6.38 -9.32
C TYR A 31 0.45 5.07 -9.15
N GLU A 32 -0.30 4.67 -10.18
CA GLU A 32 -1.15 3.47 -10.17
C GLU A 32 -0.39 2.18 -10.52
N GLU A 33 0.63 2.29 -11.39
CA GLU A 33 1.41 1.16 -11.91
C GLU A 33 2.91 1.43 -11.75
N PRO A 34 3.43 1.57 -10.52
CA PRO A 34 4.87 1.77 -10.30
C PRO A 34 5.65 0.52 -10.72
N ASP A 35 6.75 0.73 -11.47
CA ASP A 35 7.57 -0.37 -11.98
C ASP A 35 8.41 -1.06 -10.89
N ASN A 36 8.67 -0.34 -9.78
CA ASN A 36 9.51 -0.86 -8.69
C ASN A 36 9.19 -0.19 -7.34
N ALA A 37 9.78 -0.76 -6.28
CA ALA A 37 9.64 -0.29 -4.90
C ALA A 37 10.07 1.18 -4.73
N PHE A 38 11.16 1.59 -5.40
CA PHE A 38 11.65 2.97 -5.30
C PHE A 38 10.61 3.97 -5.82
N VAL A 39 10.03 3.73 -6.99
CA VAL A 39 9.00 4.61 -7.56
C VAL A 39 7.77 4.65 -6.65
N THR A 40 7.38 3.51 -6.09
CA THR A 40 6.25 3.41 -5.16
C THR A 40 6.44 4.29 -3.93
N GLU A 41 7.60 4.18 -3.27
CA GLU A 41 7.93 4.95 -2.07
C GLU A 41 8.18 6.43 -2.39
N PHE A 42 8.80 6.72 -3.53
CA PHE A 42 9.15 8.08 -3.94
C PHE A 42 7.90 8.93 -4.21
N LEU A 43 6.83 8.36 -4.75
CA LEU A 43 5.63 9.09 -5.17
C LEU A 43 4.58 9.28 -4.08
N GLY A 44 4.86 8.95 -2.85
CA GLY A 44 3.98 9.24 -1.71
C GLY A 44 4.01 8.21 -0.60
N GLU A 45 3.24 8.49 0.43
CA GLU A 45 3.15 7.64 1.63
C GLU A 45 2.62 6.25 1.28
N VAL A 46 3.24 5.23 1.82
CA VAL A 46 2.87 3.82 1.66
C VAL A 46 3.02 3.05 2.97
N ASN A 47 2.14 2.08 3.18
CA ASN A 47 2.34 1.02 4.16
C ASN A 47 3.16 -0.09 3.51
N ARG A 48 4.18 -0.57 4.20
CA ARG A 48 5.09 -1.61 3.72
C ARG A 48 4.94 -2.85 4.57
N PHE A 49 4.74 -4.00 3.93
CA PHE A 49 4.60 -5.29 4.60
C PHE A 49 5.58 -6.29 4.01
N GLU A 50 6.39 -6.88 4.89
CA GLU A 50 7.29 -7.96 4.53
C GLU A 50 6.55 -9.31 4.61
N GLY A 51 6.69 -10.11 3.59
CA GLY A 51 6.06 -11.41 3.49
C GLY A 51 6.74 -12.31 2.47
N TYR A 52 5.98 -13.23 1.92
CA TYR A 52 6.44 -14.11 0.85
C TYR A 52 5.29 -14.53 -0.05
N ILE A 53 5.62 -14.93 -1.27
CA ILE A 53 4.69 -15.55 -2.21
C ILE A 53 4.80 -17.06 -2.07
N GLU A 54 3.68 -17.70 -1.81
CA GLU A 54 3.55 -19.16 -1.79
C GLU A 54 2.28 -19.56 -2.55
N ARG A 55 2.41 -20.44 -3.54
CA ARG A 55 1.29 -20.96 -4.34
C ARG A 55 0.39 -19.90 -4.95
N GLY A 56 0.98 -18.75 -5.33
CA GLY A 56 0.22 -17.62 -5.90
C GLY A 56 -0.53 -16.76 -4.88
N GLU A 57 -0.29 -16.98 -3.60
CA GLU A 57 -0.83 -16.17 -2.49
C GLU A 57 0.27 -15.31 -1.89
N LEU A 58 -0.07 -14.11 -1.46
CA LEU A 58 0.78 -13.29 -0.61
C LEU A 58 0.52 -13.68 0.85
N VAL A 59 1.56 -14.14 1.52
CA VAL A 59 1.51 -14.55 2.94
C VAL A 59 2.17 -13.50 3.80
N LEU A 60 1.38 -12.92 4.72
CA LEU A 60 1.81 -11.92 5.70
C LEU A 60 1.54 -12.48 7.11
N GLY A 61 2.56 -13.08 7.74
CA GLY A 61 2.39 -13.77 9.01
C GLY A 61 1.40 -14.94 8.90
N THR A 62 0.24 -14.83 9.54
CA THR A 62 -0.82 -15.85 9.50
C THR A 62 -1.89 -15.58 8.44
N TYR A 63 -1.79 -14.47 7.72
CA TYR A 63 -2.77 -14.08 6.71
C TYR A 63 -2.33 -14.52 5.32
N HIS A 64 -3.26 -15.12 4.58
CA HIS A 64 -3.12 -15.48 3.18
C HIS A 64 -4.01 -14.57 2.36
N TYR A 65 -3.41 -13.75 1.52
CA TYR A 65 -4.13 -12.80 0.70
C TYR A 65 -4.12 -13.22 -0.77
N GLN A 66 -5.30 -13.36 -1.35
CA GLN A 66 -5.53 -13.94 -2.67
C GLN A 66 -6.21 -13.04 -3.70
N PRO A 67 -6.07 -11.81 -3.86
CA PRO A 67 -6.23 -11.25 -5.19
C PRO A 67 -4.94 -10.63 -5.70
N LEU A 68 -3.90 -11.45 -5.74
CA LEU A 68 -2.83 -11.12 -6.67
C LEU A 68 -3.38 -11.34 -8.08
N PRO A 69 -3.16 -10.39 -9.03
CA PRO A 69 -3.64 -10.58 -10.39
C PRO A 69 -3.13 -11.92 -10.96
N PRO A 70 -3.89 -12.57 -11.87
CA PRO A 70 -3.49 -13.84 -12.48
C PRO A 70 -2.10 -13.72 -13.08
N GLN A 71 -1.17 -14.61 -12.70
CA GLN A 71 0.23 -14.33 -12.83
C GLN A 71 1.04 -15.42 -13.51
N GLU A 72 1.56 -15.07 -14.64
CA GLU A 72 2.80 -15.67 -15.16
C GLU A 72 4.09 -15.12 -14.47
N LYS A 73 3.95 -14.12 -13.58
CA LYS A 73 5.07 -13.31 -13.06
C LYS A 73 5.41 -13.51 -11.58
N TRP A 74 4.56 -14.15 -10.78
CA TRP A 74 4.85 -14.32 -9.35
C TRP A 74 5.77 -15.50 -9.11
N HIS A 75 7.04 -15.20 -8.82
CA HIS A 75 7.98 -16.21 -8.33
C HIS A 75 7.77 -16.42 -6.84
N GLU A 76 7.76 -17.67 -6.41
CA GLU A 76 7.78 -18.03 -4.99
C GLU A 76 9.03 -17.46 -4.31
N GLY A 77 8.88 -16.97 -3.10
CA GLY A 77 9.96 -16.39 -2.32
C GLY A 77 9.56 -15.14 -1.56
N THR A 78 10.55 -14.51 -0.95
CA THR A 78 10.34 -13.26 -0.20
C THR A 78 9.79 -12.16 -1.09
N ALA A 79 8.83 -11.43 -0.55
CA ALA A 79 8.15 -10.34 -1.23
C ALA A 79 7.86 -9.20 -0.27
N THR A 80 7.83 -7.98 -0.80
CA THR A 80 7.39 -6.80 -0.08
C THR A 80 6.13 -6.26 -0.74
N ALA A 81 5.09 -6.07 0.04
CA ALA A 81 3.84 -5.48 -0.38
C ALA A 81 3.76 -4.01 0.04
N TYR A 82 3.29 -3.17 -0.86
CA TYR A 82 3.07 -1.74 -0.66
C TYR A 82 1.62 -1.40 -0.90
N ILE A 83 1.01 -0.72 0.07
CA ILE A 83 -0.39 -0.30 0.01
C ILE A 83 -0.47 1.16 0.46
N ARG A 84 -1.08 2.01 -0.35
CA ARG A 84 -1.27 3.41 0.02
C ARG A 84 -2.35 3.54 1.09
N PRO A 85 -2.27 4.55 1.97
CA PRO A 85 -3.26 4.71 3.06
C PRO A 85 -4.71 4.77 2.58
N HIS A 86 -4.99 5.37 1.44
CA HIS A 86 -6.33 5.47 0.87
C HIS A 86 -6.79 4.24 0.08
N GLU A 87 -5.91 3.28 -0.15
CA GLU A 87 -6.20 2.02 -0.83
C GLU A 87 -6.63 0.91 0.15
N PHE A 88 -6.69 1.19 1.44
CA PHE A 88 -7.27 0.28 2.41
C PHE A 88 -8.77 0.52 2.62
N ASN A 89 -9.52 -0.56 2.56
CA ASN A 89 -10.86 -0.63 3.12
C ASN A 89 -10.77 -1.10 4.57
N ILE A 90 -11.45 -0.40 5.47
CA ILE A 90 -11.53 -0.70 6.89
C ILE A 90 -12.94 -1.20 7.24
N SER A 91 -13.05 -2.32 7.95
CA SER A 91 -14.32 -2.96 8.31
C SER A 91 -14.24 -3.64 9.67
N ARG A 92 -15.40 -3.92 10.27
CA ARG A 92 -15.54 -4.81 11.43
C ARG A 92 -15.67 -6.28 11.03
N ASP A 93 -15.93 -6.54 9.75
CA ASP A 93 -16.03 -7.89 9.19
C ASP A 93 -14.65 -8.42 8.80
N SER A 94 -14.38 -9.64 9.18
CA SER A 94 -13.14 -10.35 8.89
C SER A 94 -13.12 -11.07 7.54
N GLU A 95 -14.25 -11.14 6.85
CA GLU A 95 -14.36 -11.87 5.59
C GLU A 95 -13.49 -11.23 4.50
N GLY A 96 -12.59 -12.02 3.92
CA GLY A 96 -11.66 -11.56 2.87
C GLY A 96 -10.61 -10.56 3.32
N ALA A 97 -10.44 -10.32 4.62
CA ALA A 97 -9.47 -9.37 5.12
C ALA A 97 -8.03 -9.84 4.90
N MET A 98 -7.16 -8.91 4.52
CA MET A 98 -5.73 -9.16 4.43
C MET A 98 -5.09 -9.22 5.81
N LEU A 99 -5.51 -8.35 6.74
CA LEU A 99 -4.97 -8.30 8.10
C LEU A 99 -5.95 -7.69 9.11
N GLN A 100 -5.65 -7.91 10.38
CA GLN A 100 -6.36 -7.37 11.53
C GLN A 100 -5.47 -6.35 12.24
N ALA A 101 -6.05 -5.23 12.68
CA ALA A 101 -5.33 -4.18 13.39
C ALA A 101 -6.21 -3.52 14.45
N ASP A 102 -5.59 -2.90 15.44
CA ASP A 102 -6.25 -2.16 16.50
C ASP A 102 -6.00 -0.66 16.30
N ILE A 103 -7.07 0.15 16.34
CA ILE A 103 -6.99 1.60 16.16
C ILE A 103 -6.36 2.23 17.38
N HIS A 104 -5.29 3.02 17.21
CA HIS A 104 -4.68 3.76 18.30
C HIS A 104 -4.81 5.28 18.19
N HIS A 105 -5.09 5.81 16.98
CA HIS A 105 -5.31 7.23 16.78
C HIS A 105 -6.24 7.50 15.60
N ILE A 106 -7.04 8.56 15.70
CA ILE A 106 -7.95 9.04 14.65
C ILE A 106 -7.79 10.56 14.54
N SER A 107 -7.47 11.05 13.35
CA SER A 107 -7.36 12.47 13.04
C SER A 107 -8.29 12.86 11.91
N VAL A 108 -9.17 13.83 12.17
CA VAL A 108 -10.04 14.41 11.14
C VAL A 108 -9.29 15.54 10.43
N LEU A 109 -9.04 15.37 9.14
CA LEU A 109 -8.30 16.28 8.28
C LEU A 109 -9.24 16.89 7.20
N GLY A 110 -10.35 17.46 7.64
CA GLY A 110 -11.36 17.97 6.73
C GLY A 110 -12.16 16.86 6.03
N PRO A 111 -12.10 16.73 4.69
CA PRO A 111 -12.86 15.71 3.96
C PRO A 111 -12.32 14.28 4.14
N ILE A 112 -11.15 14.14 4.73
CA ILE A 112 -10.44 12.88 4.95
C ILE A 112 -10.23 12.65 6.45
N VAL A 113 -10.31 11.41 6.88
CA VAL A 113 -9.95 10.97 8.22
C VAL A 113 -8.76 10.02 8.10
N ARG A 114 -7.69 10.32 8.82
CA ARG A 114 -6.54 9.45 9.00
C ARG A 114 -6.78 8.58 10.22
N VAL A 115 -6.65 7.28 10.03
CA VAL A 115 -6.74 6.27 11.08
C VAL A 115 -5.39 5.58 11.18
N SER A 116 -4.76 5.68 12.36
CA SER A 116 -3.50 5.02 12.66
C SER A 116 -3.77 3.78 13.49
N LEU A 117 -3.20 2.66 13.09
CA LEU A 117 -3.46 1.35 13.67
C LEU A 117 -2.15 0.60 13.96
N TYR A 118 -2.23 -0.37 14.87
CA TYR A 118 -1.18 -1.38 15.06
C TYR A 118 -1.70 -2.75 14.65
N ASP A 119 -0.91 -3.48 13.87
CA ASP A 119 -1.18 -4.88 13.63
C ASP A 119 -0.79 -5.74 14.85
N LYS A 120 -0.98 -7.07 14.75
CA LYS A 120 -0.63 -8.01 15.82
C LYS A 120 0.87 -8.05 16.15
N SER A 121 1.73 -7.63 15.22
CA SER A 121 3.19 -7.55 15.41
C SER A 121 3.64 -6.23 16.04
N GLY A 122 2.74 -5.25 16.14
CA GLY A 122 3.02 -3.89 16.58
C GLY A 122 3.50 -2.97 15.47
N GLN A 123 3.36 -3.39 14.21
CA GLN A 123 3.65 -2.54 13.07
C GLN A 123 2.60 -1.44 12.93
N ASP A 124 3.06 -0.20 12.75
CA ASP A 124 2.22 0.95 12.42
C ASP A 124 1.63 0.81 11.02
N ILE A 125 0.34 1.09 10.91
CA ILE A 125 -0.41 1.12 9.65
C ILE A 125 -1.21 2.40 9.59
N GLU A 126 -1.11 3.12 8.47
CA GLU A 126 -1.87 4.32 8.20
C GLU A 126 -2.96 4.04 7.17
N VAL A 127 -4.18 4.43 7.49
CA VAL A 127 -5.36 4.33 6.61
C VAL A 127 -5.99 5.69 6.47
N MET A 128 -6.36 6.06 5.26
CA MET A 128 -7.12 7.27 4.95
C MET A 128 -8.49 6.90 4.41
N ILE A 129 -9.54 7.39 5.06
CA ILE A 129 -10.92 7.17 4.64
C ILE A 129 -11.64 8.49 4.42
N PRO A 130 -12.66 8.55 3.55
CA PRO A 130 -13.53 9.71 3.46
C PRO A 130 -14.20 10.00 4.80
N HIS A 131 -14.34 11.29 5.15
CA HIS A 131 -14.99 11.70 6.39
C HIS A 131 -16.41 11.13 6.52
N GLN A 132 -17.16 11.07 5.41
CA GLN A 132 -18.51 10.48 5.40
C GLN A 132 -18.49 8.99 5.78
N HIS A 133 -17.46 8.25 5.36
CA HIS A 133 -17.29 6.85 5.75
C HIS A 133 -17.04 6.70 7.25
N HIS A 134 -16.22 7.58 7.83
CA HIS A 134 -16.01 7.62 9.27
C HIS A 134 -17.30 7.96 10.04
N LEU A 135 -18.07 8.96 9.59
CA LEU A 135 -19.34 9.33 10.21
C LEU A 135 -20.37 8.18 10.19
N ALA A 136 -20.42 7.42 9.08
CA ALA A 136 -21.32 6.29 8.94
C ALA A 136 -20.95 5.12 9.87
N ASN A 137 -19.66 4.87 10.07
CA ASN A 137 -19.15 3.74 10.85
C ASN A 137 -18.78 4.07 12.29
N GLN A 138 -18.50 5.33 12.60
CA GLN A 138 -18.14 5.81 13.93
C GLN A 138 -17.02 4.98 14.59
N PHE A 139 -15.92 4.76 13.85
CA PHE A 139 -14.74 4.07 14.40
C PHE A 139 -14.19 4.82 15.62
N VAL A 140 -13.71 4.07 16.60
CA VAL A 140 -13.16 4.61 17.86
C VAL A 140 -11.78 4.04 18.18
N VAL A 141 -10.99 4.81 18.92
CA VAL A 141 -9.69 4.36 19.43
C VAL A 141 -9.86 3.14 20.33
N GLY A 142 -9.00 2.15 20.19
CA GLY A 142 -9.04 0.87 20.89
C GLY A 142 -9.87 -0.20 20.18
N GLU A 143 -10.57 0.16 19.12
CA GLU A 143 -11.38 -0.77 18.36
C GLU A 143 -10.52 -1.66 17.46
N ARG A 144 -10.88 -2.94 17.39
CA ARG A 144 -10.30 -3.91 16.47
C ARG A 144 -11.05 -3.90 15.17
N VAL A 145 -10.31 -3.78 14.08
CA VAL A 145 -10.83 -3.73 12.71
C VAL A 145 -10.04 -4.63 11.78
N TYR A 146 -10.56 -4.81 10.59
CA TYR A 146 -9.98 -5.63 9.53
C TYR A 146 -9.72 -4.76 8.31
N LEU A 147 -8.56 -4.96 7.68
CA LEU A 147 -8.10 -4.20 6.54
C LEU A 147 -8.02 -5.08 5.31
N THR A 148 -8.61 -4.58 4.22
CA THR A 148 -8.56 -5.21 2.90
C THR A 148 -8.08 -4.19 1.91
N PRO A 149 -6.98 -4.43 1.16
CA PRO A 149 -6.54 -3.49 0.15
C PRO A 149 -7.46 -3.52 -1.07
N SER A 150 -7.75 -2.36 -1.63
CA SER A 150 -8.38 -2.21 -2.95
C SER A 150 -7.35 -2.27 -4.07
N ASN A 151 -6.11 -1.90 -3.77
CA ASN A 151 -4.97 -2.02 -4.65
C ASN A 151 -3.71 -2.37 -3.84
N ILE A 152 -2.79 -3.13 -4.43
CA ILE A 152 -1.57 -3.57 -3.79
C ILE A 152 -0.45 -3.72 -4.82
N SER A 153 0.71 -3.15 -4.54
CA SER A 153 1.92 -3.35 -5.32
C SER A 153 2.82 -4.34 -4.59
N VAL A 154 3.24 -5.40 -5.27
CA VAL A 154 4.08 -6.45 -4.68
C VAL A 154 5.36 -6.59 -5.50
N PHE A 155 6.50 -6.54 -4.83
CA PHE A 155 7.81 -6.74 -5.44
C PHE A 155 8.51 -7.92 -4.78
N THR A 156 9.02 -8.82 -5.59
CA THR A 156 9.80 -9.97 -5.12
C THR A 156 11.28 -9.60 -5.02
N GLN A 157 12.06 -10.41 -4.30
CA GLN A 157 13.49 -10.17 -4.15
C GLN A 157 14.24 -10.15 -5.48
N LYS A 158 13.73 -10.84 -6.51
CA LYS A 158 14.28 -10.84 -7.85
C LYS A 158 14.08 -9.49 -8.55
N ASP A 159 12.94 -8.84 -8.30
CA ASP A 159 12.65 -7.50 -8.85
C ASP A 159 13.49 -6.42 -8.15
N MET A 160 14.03 -6.71 -6.95
CA MET A 160 14.86 -5.79 -6.17
C MET A 160 16.36 -5.93 -6.45
N VAL A 161 16.83 -7.08 -6.97
CA VAL A 161 18.26 -7.38 -7.21
C VAL A 161 18.80 -6.68 -8.46
N ASP A 162 17.96 -6.31 -9.41
CA ASP A 162 18.37 -5.56 -10.61
C ASP A 162 18.83 -4.11 -10.32
N TYR A 163 18.78 -3.68 -9.03
CA TYR A 163 19.15 -2.33 -8.58
C TYR A 163 20.46 -2.24 -7.80
N VAL A 164 21.19 -3.34 -7.61
CA VAL A 164 22.49 -3.36 -6.92
C VAL A 164 23.59 -3.71 -7.92
N ILE A 165 23.99 -2.75 -8.75
CA ILE A 165 25.32 -2.70 -9.38
C ILE A 165 25.82 -1.26 -9.37
#